data_08b5ae2b3479cb6910561f61f795b96f
#
_entry.id   08b5ae2b3479cb6910561f61f795b96f
#
_cell.length_a   1.000
_cell.length_b   1.000
_cell.length_c   1.000
_cell.angle_alpha   90.00
_cell.angle_beta   90.00
_cell.angle_gamma   90.00
#
_symmetry.space_group_name_H-M   'P 1'
#
loop_
_entity.id
_entity.type
_entity.pdbx_description
1 polymer ?
#
loop_
_entity_poly.entity_id
_entity_poly.type
_entity_poly.pdbx_seq_one_letter_code
_entity_poly.pdbx_strand_id
1 'polypeptide(L)'
;MYLIQFKPEEIDKVWPLVKDKVQSALERNHEGKTLMDNQHVKEMCKQGVKQLWVTVDKEDNFKGVCISEIARYPNYNVGVVNIATGNDLPQWIDKINVFEKWAFDNCGCKKI
;
A
#
# COMPACT_ATOMS: atom_id res chain seq x y z
N MET A 1 -13.00 -8.54 -7.03
CA MET A 1 -11.79 -8.26 -6.24
C MET A 1 -11.91 -6.90 -5.58
N TYR A 2 -11.52 -6.79 -4.31
CA TYR A 2 -11.67 -5.56 -3.54
C TYR A 2 -10.33 -5.10 -2.99
N LEU A 3 -10.15 -3.79 -2.91
CA LEU A 3 -8.99 -3.16 -2.28
C LEU A 3 -9.42 -2.62 -0.92
N ILE A 4 -8.81 -3.10 0.16
CA ILE A 4 -9.16 -2.77 1.53
C ILE A 4 -8.00 -2.07 2.20
N GLN A 5 -8.24 -0.89 2.79
CA GLN A 5 -7.24 -0.16 3.56
C GLN A 5 -7.33 -0.57 5.03
N PHE A 6 -6.17 -0.81 5.65
CA PHE A 6 -6.10 -1.06 7.09
C PHE A 6 -5.66 0.20 7.82
N LYS A 7 -6.27 0.42 9.00
CA LYS A 7 -5.95 1.56 9.85
C LYS A 7 -4.62 1.32 10.58
N PRO A 8 -3.92 2.38 11.03
CA PRO A 8 -2.66 2.22 11.76
C PRO A 8 -2.75 1.26 12.94
N GLU A 9 -3.85 1.28 13.69
CA GLU A 9 -4.04 0.40 14.85
C GLU A 9 -4.27 -1.06 14.48
N GLU A 10 -4.55 -1.37 13.22
CA GLU A 10 -4.76 -2.73 12.73
C GLU A 10 -3.49 -3.37 12.18
N ILE A 11 -2.43 -2.60 12.01
CA ILE A 11 -1.22 -3.07 11.31
C ILE A 11 -0.57 -4.27 11.99
N ASP A 12 -0.46 -4.25 13.32
CA ASP A 12 0.15 -5.37 14.05
C ASP A 12 -0.61 -6.69 13.83
N LYS A 13 -1.92 -6.63 13.66
CA LYS A 13 -2.75 -7.82 13.46
C LYS A 13 -2.61 -8.37 12.04
N VAL A 14 -2.51 -7.49 11.05
CA VAL A 14 -2.50 -7.91 9.64
C VAL A 14 -1.10 -8.17 9.10
N TRP A 15 -0.07 -7.63 9.75
CA TRP A 15 1.31 -7.70 9.24
C TRP A 15 1.80 -9.14 8.99
N PRO A 16 1.54 -10.14 9.86
CA PRO A 16 1.94 -11.51 9.57
C PRO A 16 1.40 -12.06 8.26
N LEU A 17 0.22 -11.58 7.83
CA LEU A 17 -0.39 -12.00 6.57
C LEU A 17 0.36 -11.43 5.35
N VAL A 18 0.83 -10.19 5.43
CA VAL A 18 1.39 -9.47 4.28
C VAL A 18 2.92 -9.42 4.27
N LYS A 19 3.56 -9.73 5.38
CA LYS A 19 5.00 -9.59 5.59
C LYS A 19 5.84 -10.21 4.48
N ASP A 20 5.53 -11.44 4.08
CA ASP A 20 6.33 -12.16 3.09
C ASP A 20 6.19 -11.54 1.70
N LYS A 21 5.00 -11.07 1.34
CA LYS A 21 4.80 -10.40 0.05
C LYS A 21 5.51 -9.05 -0.01
N VAL A 22 5.50 -8.31 1.09
CA VAL A 22 6.24 -7.05 1.19
C VAL A 22 7.74 -7.33 1.08
N GLN A 23 8.23 -8.33 1.79
CA GLN A 23 9.64 -8.70 1.76
C GLN A 23 10.08 -9.10 0.34
N SER A 24 9.28 -9.92 -0.34
CA SER A 24 9.58 -10.34 -1.72
C SER A 24 9.63 -9.15 -2.67
N ALA A 25 8.73 -8.18 -2.51
CA ALA A 25 8.72 -6.98 -3.33
C ALA A 25 9.97 -6.12 -3.09
N LEU A 26 10.39 -5.98 -1.84
CA LEU A 26 11.60 -5.22 -1.49
C LEU A 26 12.87 -5.90 -2.03
N GLU A 27 12.91 -7.22 -2.02
CA GLU A 27 14.05 -7.97 -2.54
C GLU A 27 14.17 -7.89 -4.06
N ARG A 28 13.06 -7.76 -4.78
CA ARG A 28 13.05 -7.60 -6.24
C ARG A 28 13.49 -6.21 -6.67
N ASN A 29 13.42 -5.22 -5.78
CA ASN A 29 13.78 -3.84 -6.05
C ASN A 29 14.99 -3.47 -5.19
N HIS A 30 16.17 -3.41 -5.79
CA HIS A 30 17.41 -3.08 -5.07
C HIS A 30 17.34 -1.74 -4.35
N GLU A 31 16.75 -0.73 -4.99
CA GLU A 31 16.58 0.57 -4.35
C GLU A 31 15.63 0.48 -3.16
N GLY A 32 14.51 -0.24 -3.33
CA GLY A 32 13.56 -0.47 -2.25
C GLY A 32 14.19 -1.16 -1.06
N LYS A 33 15.01 -2.18 -1.32
CA LYS A 33 15.71 -2.92 -0.26
C LYS A 33 16.72 -2.04 0.48
N THR A 34 17.40 -1.16 -0.25
CA THR A 34 18.41 -0.26 0.33
C THR A 34 17.76 0.87 1.13
N LEU A 35 16.65 1.43 0.64
CA LEU A 35 15.99 2.58 1.25
C LEU A 35 14.98 2.20 2.32
N MET A 36 14.37 1.02 2.20
CA MET A 36 13.31 0.56 3.09
C MET A 36 13.49 -0.92 3.39
N ASP A 37 13.36 -1.30 4.64
CA ASP A 37 13.25 -2.70 5.02
C ASP A 37 11.82 -2.99 5.51
N ASN A 38 11.54 -4.27 5.74
CA ASN A 38 10.22 -4.74 6.14
C ASN A 38 9.75 -4.05 7.43
N GLN A 39 10.62 -3.97 8.43
CA GLN A 39 10.29 -3.35 9.72
C GLN A 39 10.03 -1.85 9.56
N HIS A 40 10.81 -1.17 8.71
CA HIS A 40 10.61 0.26 8.44
C HIS A 40 9.24 0.51 7.81
N VAL A 41 8.87 -0.28 6.81
CA VAL A 41 7.56 -0.16 6.14
C VAL A 41 6.44 -0.37 7.16
N LYS A 42 6.56 -1.40 8.01
CA LYS A 42 5.58 -1.68 9.06
C LYS A 42 5.41 -0.48 10.00
N GLU A 43 6.53 0.07 10.49
CA GLU A 43 6.48 1.20 11.40
C GLU A 43 5.86 2.44 10.75
N MET A 44 6.16 2.70 9.49
CA MET A 44 5.58 3.81 8.75
C MET A 44 4.06 3.66 8.60
N CYS A 45 3.58 2.44 8.38
CA CYS A 45 2.15 2.16 8.34
C CYS A 45 1.49 2.36 9.71
N LYS A 46 2.16 1.95 10.79
CA LYS A 46 1.66 2.15 12.16
C LYS A 46 1.59 3.63 12.53
N GLN A 47 2.49 4.44 12.01
CA GLN A 47 2.50 5.88 12.26
C GLN A 47 1.53 6.66 11.36
N GLY A 48 0.92 5.99 10.38
CA GLY A 48 0.02 6.64 9.44
C GLY A 48 0.72 7.40 8.31
N VAL A 49 2.05 7.31 8.21
CA VAL A 49 2.83 7.94 7.14
C VAL A 49 2.62 7.21 5.82
N LYS A 50 2.50 5.90 5.88
CA LYS A 50 2.17 5.06 4.71
C LYS A 50 0.84 4.37 4.96
N GLN A 51 0.19 3.96 3.87
CA GLN A 51 -1.07 3.23 3.93
C GLN A 51 -0.85 1.80 3.45
N LEU A 52 -1.44 0.85 4.17
CA LEU A 52 -1.44 -0.55 3.78
C LEU A 52 -2.79 -0.91 3.18
N TRP A 53 -2.77 -1.43 1.96
CA TRP A 53 -3.94 -1.91 1.25
C TRP A 53 -3.73 -3.39 0.92
N VAL A 54 -4.82 -4.15 1.01
CA VAL A 54 -4.81 -5.57 0.68
C VAL A 54 -5.90 -5.82 -0.35
N THR A 55 -5.59 -6.62 -1.36
CA THR A 55 -6.61 -7.08 -2.30
C THR A 55 -7.12 -8.46 -1.90
N VAL A 56 -8.44 -8.60 -1.93
CA VAL A 56 -9.11 -9.87 -1.64
C VAL A 56 -10.10 -10.17 -2.77
N ASP A 57 -10.38 -11.45 -3.00
CA ASP A 57 -11.38 -11.85 -3.99
C ASP A 57 -12.79 -11.85 -3.36
N LYS A 58 -13.79 -12.32 -4.11
CA LYS A 58 -15.17 -12.35 -3.66
C LYS A 58 -15.41 -13.27 -2.47
N GLU A 59 -14.49 -14.22 -2.25
CA GLU A 59 -14.55 -15.19 -1.16
C GLU A 59 -13.66 -14.77 0.01
N ASP A 60 -13.17 -13.52 0.02
CA ASP A 60 -12.29 -12.94 1.02
C ASP A 60 -10.91 -13.60 1.11
N ASN A 61 -10.47 -14.25 0.01
CA ASN A 61 -9.11 -14.78 -0.08
C ASN A 61 -8.12 -13.66 -0.40
N PHE A 62 -7.03 -13.65 0.36
CA PHE A 62 -5.94 -12.69 0.18
C PHE A 62 -5.25 -12.90 -1.18
N LYS A 63 -5.10 -11.83 -1.95
CA LYS A 63 -4.52 -11.89 -3.30
C LYS A 63 -3.27 -11.03 -3.47
N GLY A 64 -3.17 -9.91 -2.81
CA GLY A 64 -2.01 -9.05 -2.96
C GLY A 64 -1.97 -7.92 -1.97
N VAL A 65 -0.90 -7.14 -2.03
CA VAL A 65 -0.67 -6.02 -1.11
C VAL A 65 -0.22 -4.79 -1.91
N CYS A 66 -0.65 -3.62 -1.44
CA CYS A 66 -0.23 -2.33 -1.96
C CYS A 66 0.18 -1.44 -0.78
N ILE A 67 1.33 -0.80 -0.89
CA ILE A 67 1.79 0.20 0.08
C ILE A 67 1.84 1.54 -0.65
N SER A 68 1.18 2.53 -0.07
CA SER A 68 1.14 3.87 -0.63
C SER A 68 1.57 4.91 0.39
N GLU A 69 1.78 6.13 -0.06
CA GLU A 69 2.03 7.28 0.80
C GLU A 69 1.52 8.55 0.14
N ILE A 70 1.35 9.59 0.95
CA ILE A 70 0.97 10.90 0.45
C ILE A 70 2.18 11.82 0.59
N ALA A 71 2.77 12.21 -0.53
CA ALA A 71 3.86 13.18 -0.55
C ALA A 71 3.25 14.58 -0.50
N ARG A 72 3.70 15.38 0.47
CA ARG A 72 3.15 16.71 0.70
C ARG A 72 4.10 17.78 0.18
N TYR A 73 3.58 18.60 -0.73
CA TYR A 73 4.32 19.70 -1.33
C TYR A 73 3.61 21.02 -0.99
N PRO A 74 4.30 22.16 -1.13
CA PRO A 74 3.70 23.46 -0.76
C PRO A 74 2.38 23.77 -1.46
N ASN A 75 2.24 23.38 -2.73
CA ASN A 75 1.07 23.75 -3.52
C ASN A 75 0.00 22.65 -3.58
N TYR A 76 0.37 21.39 -3.42
CA TYR A 76 -0.56 20.25 -3.47
C TYR A 76 0.09 18.99 -2.92
N ASN A 77 -0.74 18.01 -2.61
CA ASN A 77 -0.30 16.68 -2.19
C ASN A 77 -0.31 15.74 -3.40
N VAL A 78 0.58 14.76 -3.38
CA VAL A 78 0.70 13.74 -4.43
C VAL A 78 0.59 12.37 -3.78
N GLY A 79 -0.28 11.51 -4.31
CA GLY A 79 -0.35 10.12 -3.90
C GLY A 79 0.74 9.32 -4.59
N VAL A 80 1.43 8.47 -3.85
CA VAL A 80 2.53 7.64 -4.37
C VAL A 80 2.26 6.18 -4.00
N VAL A 81 2.35 5.28 -4.99
CA VAL A 81 2.30 3.85 -4.75
C VAL A 81 3.74 3.33 -4.72
N ASN A 82 4.19 2.91 -3.53
CA ASN A 82 5.55 2.42 -3.32
C ASN A 82 5.71 0.95 -3.73
N ILE A 83 4.73 0.13 -3.40
CA ILE A 83 4.74 -1.31 -3.62
C ILE A 83 3.35 -1.73 -4.07
N ALA A 84 3.30 -2.54 -5.12
CA ALA A 84 2.08 -3.21 -5.55
C ALA A 84 2.48 -4.62 -5.99
N THR A 85 2.02 -5.65 -5.28
CA THR A 85 2.44 -7.02 -5.52
C THR A 85 1.32 -7.99 -5.18
N GLY A 86 1.39 -9.19 -5.75
CA GLY A 86 0.46 -10.27 -5.49
C GLY A 86 0.15 -11.07 -6.73
N ASN A 87 -0.70 -12.07 -6.56
CA ASN A 87 -1.22 -12.88 -7.67
C ASN A 87 -2.24 -12.04 -8.45
N ASP A 88 -2.34 -12.31 -9.74
CA ASP A 88 -3.33 -11.64 -10.60
C ASP A 88 -3.20 -10.12 -10.64
N LEU A 89 -1.97 -9.63 -10.55
CA LEU A 89 -1.68 -8.19 -10.55
C LEU A 89 -2.38 -7.44 -11.68
N PRO A 90 -2.37 -7.91 -12.96
CA PRO A 90 -3.06 -7.22 -14.03
C PRO A 90 -4.57 -7.08 -13.81
N GLN A 91 -5.19 -7.99 -13.08
CA GLN A 91 -6.63 -7.96 -12.81
C GLN A 91 -7.02 -6.94 -11.76
N TRP A 92 -6.17 -6.73 -10.75
CA TRP A 92 -6.51 -5.82 -9.67
C TRP A 92 -5.86 -4.45 -9.78
N ILE A 93 -4.94 -4.25 -10.71
CA ILE A 93 -4.30 -2.94 -10.90
C ILE A 93 -5.33 -1.85 -11.20
N ASP A 94 -6.45 -2.22 -11.85
CA ASP A 94 -7.55 -1.30 -12.11
C ASP A 94 -8.20 -0.79 -10.81
N LYS A 95 -8.02 -1.52 -9.70
CA LYS A 95 -8.56 -1.12 -8.40
C LYS A 95 -7.73 -0.04 -7.72
N ILE A 96 -6.62 0.35 -8.32
CA ILE A 96 -5.83 1.49 -7.85
C ILE A 96 -6.69 2.77 -7.83
N ASN A 97 -7.76 2.82 -8.63
CA ASN A 97 -8.69 3.95 -8.59
C ASN A 97 -9.34 4.14 -7.21
N VAL A 98 -9.44 3.08 -6.40
CA VAL A 98 -9.93 3.19 -5.02
C VAL A 98 -8.96 4.03 -4.19
N PHE A 99 -7.65 3.79 -4.33
CA PHE A 99 -6.62 4.61 -3.70
C PHE A 99 -6.67 6.05 -4.22
N GLU A 100 -6.78 6.22 -5.54
CA GLU A 100 -6.85 7.55 -6.15
C GLU A 100 -8.00 8.36 -5.57
N LYS A 101 -9.19 7.77 -5.52
CA LYS A 101 -10.37 8.45 -4.98
C LYS A 101 -10.17 8.82 -3.51
N TRP A 102 -9.66 7.88 -2.71
CA TRP A 102 -9.36 8.13 -1.30
C TRP A 102 -8.39 9.30 -1.14
N ALA A 103 -7.31 9.31 -1.94
CA ALA A 103 -6.29 10.35 -1.89
C ALA A 103 -6.84 11.71 -2.29
N PHE A 104 -7.65 11.76 -3.34
CA PHE A 104 -8.26 13.02 -3.78
C PHE A 104 -9.29 13.53 -2.77
N ASP A 105 -10.15 12.65 -2.26
CA ASP A 105 -11.26 13.05 -1.39
C ASP A 105 -10.82 13.36 0.04
N ASN A 106 -9.83 12.65 0.56
CA ASN A 106 -9.47 12.71 1.98
C ASN A 106 -8.11 13.37 2.26
N CYS A 107 -7.21 13.40 1.30
CA CYS A 107 -5.85 13.88 1.49
C CYS A 107 -5.50 15.11 0.65
N GLY A 108 -6.44 15.60 -0.12
CA GLY A 108 -6.23 16.80 -0.95
C GLY A 108 -5.21 16.61 -2.06
N CYS A 109 -5.03 15.37 -2.53
CA CYS A 109 -4.12 15.08 -3.63
C CYS A 109 -4.68 15.60 -4.95
N LYS A 110 -3.79 16.08 -5.81
CA LYS A 110 -4.13 16.50 -7.17
C LYS A 110 -3.49 15.62 -8.22
N LYS A 111 -2.52 14.78 -7.82
CA LYS A 111 -1.83 13.80 -8.68
C LYS A 111 -1.58 12.52 -7.92
N ILE A 112 -1.45 11.45 -8.67
CA ILE A 112 -1.03 10.15 -8.18
C ILE A 112 0.24 9.72 -8.92
#